data_7f5551413e63bcec0493c9140989ac94
#
_entry.id   7f5551413e63bcec0493c9140989ac94
#
_cell.length_a   1.000
_cell.length_b   1.000
_cell.length_c   1.000
_cell.angle_alpha   90.00
_cell.angle_beta   90.00
_cell.angle_gamma   90.00
#
_symmetry.space_group_name_H-M   'P 1'
#
loop_
_entity.id
_entity.type
_entity.pdbx_description
1 polymer ?
#
loop_
_entity_poly.entity_id
_entity_poly.type
_entity_poly.pdbx_seq_one_letter_code
_entity_poly.pdbx_strand_id
1 'polypeptide(L)'
;MSNRTNYQYIEKDKSNTNFNVNIQSSWFIIYEKGGFVLPHHHGNCSWCCVYYLQCDKDLSTDNGSTYIMRPYLSQTSKDFGGKAHGEGAKYFKPEEGKMLVWPNFLYHGSTPYYGENKRIIVSANSQIMKY
;
A
#
# COMPACT_ATOMS: atom_id res chain seq x y z
N MET A 1 11.49 -16.33 -3.90
CA MET A 1 12.65 -15.93 -3.08
C MET A 1 12.21 -14.83 -2.14
N SER A 2 11.80 -15.07 -0.91
CA SER A 2 11.83 -13.96 0.01
C SER A 2 11.08 -14.13 1.32
N ASN A 3 10.26 -15.16 1.45
CA ASN A 3 9.58 -15.39 2.74
C ASN A 3 10.51 -15.95 3.84
N ARG A 4 11.74 -16.35 3.52
CA ARG A 4 12.68 -16.92 4.49
C ARG A 4 13.37 -15.86 5.36
N THR A 5 13.56 -14.65 4.86
CA THR A 5 14.28 -13.60 5.60
C THR A 5 13.47 -13.02 6.75
N ASN A 6 12.18 -12.82 6.55
CA ASN A 6 11.31 -12.30 7.61
C ASN A 6 11.03 -13.35 8.70
N TYR A 7 10.85 -14.61 8.31
CA TYR A 7 10.70 -15.70 9.28
C TYR A 7 11.96 -15.92 10.12
N GLN A 8 13.15 -15.84 9.52
CA GLN A 8 14.40 -15.98 10.26
C GLN A 8 14.65 -14.82 11.24
N TYR A 9 14.15 -13.62 10.94
CA TYR A 9 14.27 -12.49 11.86
C TYR A 9 13.35 -12.64 13.07
N ILE A 10 12.15 -13.17 12.87
CA ILE A 10 11.19 -13.46 13.94
C ILE A 10 11.63 -14.68 14.76
N GLU A 11 12.18 -15.70 14.13
CA GLU A 11 12.71 -16.88 14.84
C GLU A 11 14.00 -16.62 15.62
N LYS A 12 14.82 -15.65 15.21
CA LYS A 12 16.04 -15.29 15.96
C LYS A 12 15.74 -14.50 17.23
N ASP A 13 14.67 -13.75 17.26
CA ASP A 13 14.20 -13.08 18.47
C ASP A 13 13.37 -14.04 19.32
N LYS A 14 13.98 -15.13 19.77
CA LYS A 14 13.39 -16.08 20.73
C LYS A 14 13.29 -15.54 22.14
N SER A 15 13.58 -14.24 22.36
CA SER A 15 13.16 -13.56 23.57
C SER A 15 11.62 -13.58 23.59
N ASN A 16 11.02 -13.86 24.73
CA ASN A 16 9.57 -13.80 24.98
C ASN A 16 9.01 -12.40 24.74
N THR A 17 9.18 -11.88 23.52
CA THR A 17 8.74 -10.54 23.18
C THR A 17 7.35 -10.63 22.59
N ASN A 18 6.38 -10.20 23.37
CA ASN A 18 5.02 -10.04 22.88
C ASN A 18 4.92 -8.72 22.09
N PHE A 19 4.38 -8.79 20.90
CA PHE A 19 4.08 -7.63 20.08
C PHE A 19 2.58 -7.38 20.09
N ASN A 20 2.20 -6.12 20.26
CA ASN A 20 0.84 -5.65 20.05
C ASN A 20 0.77 -4.76 18.83
N VAL A 21 -0.29 -4.94 18.07
CA VAL A 21 -0.63 -4.05 16.97
C VAL A 21 -1.77 -3.14 17.42
N ASN A 22 -1.48 -1.86 17.53
CA ASN A 22 -2.46 -0.85 17.90
C ASN A 22 -2.88 -0.06 16.66
N ILE A 23 -4.17 -0.03 16.37
CA ILE A 23 -4.73 0.89 15.38
C ILE A 23 -4.75 2.28 16.00
N GLN A 24 -3.92 3.18 15.48
CA GLN A 24 -3.82 4.56 15.97
C GLN A 24 -4.92 5.45 15.43
N SER A 25 -5.24 5.27 14.17
CA SER A 25 -6.26 6.02 13.46
C SER A 25 -6.85 5.19 12.33
N SER A 26 -8.11 5.40 12.07
CA SER A 26 -8.79 4.86 10.91
C SER A 26 -9.75 5.90 10.35
N TRP A 27 -9.93 5.88 9.05
CA TRP A 27 -10.83 6.79 8.34
C TRP A 27 -11.34 6.11 7.07
N PHE A 28 -12.38 6.66 6.49
CA PHE A 28 -12.85 6.27 5.18
C PHE A 28 -12.73 7.43 4.19
N ILE A 29 -12.60 7.09 2.92
CA ILE A 29 -12.59 8.06 1.82
C ILE A 29 -13.62 7.59 0.80
N ILE A 30 -14.44 8.53 0.36
CA ILE A 30 -15.38 8.34 -0.73
C ILE A 30 -14.82 9.08 -1.94
N TYR A 31 -14.52 8.33 -3.00
CA TYR A 31 -14.08 8.89 -4.26
C TYR A 31 -15.25 8.98 -5.22
N GLU A 32 -15.45 10.15 -5.72
CA GLU A 32 -16.32 10.44 -6.86
C GLU A 32 -15.49 10.47 -8.13
N LYS A 33 -16.15 10.68 -9.26
CA LYS A 33 -15.51 10.71 -10.58
C LYS A 33 -14.36 11.71 -10.64
N GLY A 34 -13.19 11.24 -11.03
CA GLY A 34 -11.96 12.03 -11.08
C GLY A 34 -11.20 12.12 -9.75
N GLY A 35 -11.76 11.62 -8.64
CA GLY A 35 -11.11 11.64 -7.33
C GLY A 35 -9.86 10.77 -7.26
N PHE A 36 -8.79 11.29 -6.64
CA PHE A 36 -7.53 10.60 -6.45
C PHE A 36 -6.78 11.13 -5.24
N VAL A 37 -5.72 10.45 -4.84
CA VAL A 37 -4.82 10.87 -3.78
C VAL A 37 -3.41 11.01 -4.34
N LEU A 38 -2.78 12.15 -4.06
CA LEU A 38 -1.39 12.41 -4.42
C LEU A 38 -0.43 11.47 -3.68
N PRO A 39 0.77 11.24 -4.22
CA PRO A 39 1.79 10.45 -3.53
C PRO A 39 2.13 11.06 -2.18
N HIS A 40 2.08 10.24 -1.14
CA HIS A 40 2.42 10.62 0.22
C HIS A 40 2.93 9.40 1.01
N HIS A 41 3.50 9.65 2.17
CA HIS A 41 3.85 8.63 3.14
C HIS A 41 3.32 9.03 4.53
N HIS A 42 3.37 8.12 5.48
CA HIS A 42 2.92 8.39 6.85
C HIS A 42 4.09 8.40 7.81
N GLY A 43 4.14 9.43 8.69
CA GLY A 43 5.28 9.64 9.60
C GLY A 43 5.20 8.86 10.91
N ASN A 44 4.01 8.73 11.50
CA ASN A 44 3.83 8.31 12.89
C ASN A 44 3.17 6.94 13.04
N CYS A 45 3.44 6.01 12.14
CA CYS A 45 2.91 4.65 12.22
C CYS A 45 3.97 3.65 11.74
N SER A 46 3.76 2.38 12.00
CA SER A 46 4.62 1.32 11.47
C SER A 46 4.10 0.81 10.13
N TRP A 47 2.79 0.61 10.05
CA TRP A 47 2.12 0.05 8.89
C TRP A 47 0.87 0.85 8.54
N CYS A 48 0.64 0.95 7.26
CA CYS A 48 -0.56 1.55 6.67
C CYS A 48 -1.36 0.46 5.97
N CYS A 49 -2.66 0.64 5.91
CA CYS A 49 -3.50 -0.24 5.10
C CYS A 49 -4.60 0.54 4.39
N VAL A 50 -5.11 -0.08 3.33
CA VAL A 50 -6.34 0.30 2.66
C VAL A 50 -7.19 -0.95 2.44
N TYR A 51 -8.46 -0.86 2.79
CA TYR A 51 -9.45 -1.89 2.52
C TYR A 51 -10.49 -1.32 1.56
N TYR A 52 -10.75 -2.03 0.46
CA TYR A 52 -11.75 -1.63 -0.53
C TYR A 52 -13.14 -2.10 -0.08
N LEU A 53 -13.93 -1.16 0.42
CA LEU A 53 -15.29 -1.43 0.88
C LEU A 53 -16.29 -1.51 -0.27
N GLN A 54 -16.12 -0.63 -1.27
CA GLN A 54 -16.97 -0.56 -2.45
C GLN A 54 -16.17 -0.05 -3.64
N CYS A 55 -16.35 -0.66 -4.79
CA CYS A 55 -15.87 -0.18 -6.08
C CYS A 55 -16.60 -0.90 -7.22
N ASP A 56 -16.51 -0.33 -8.42
CA ASP A 56 -17.00 -1.01 -9.61
C ASP A 56 -16.14 -2.24 -9.92
N LYS A 57 -16.75 -3.19 -10.61
CA LYS A 57 -16.08 -4.39 -11.10
C LYS A 57 -15.31 -4.10 -12.39
N ASP A 58 -14.33 -4.95 -12.69
CA ASP A 58 -13.60 -4.98 -13.96
C ASP A 58 -12.92 -3.66 -14.36
N LEU A 59 -12.51 -2.87 -13.36
CA LEU A 59 -11.77 -1.64 -13.60
C LEU A 59 -10.37 -1.93 -14.20
N SER A 60 -9.93 -1.04 -15.08
CA SER A 60 -8.56 -1.08 -15.60
C SER A 60 -7.52 -0.70 -14.53
N THR A 61 -6.25 -1.02 -14.77
CA THR A 61 -5.17 -0.76 -13.80
C THR A 61 -4.92 0.73 -13.57
N ASP A 62 -5.34 1.58 -14.48
CA ASP A 62 -5.24 3.04 -14.38
C ASP A 62 -6.48 3.71 -13.76
N ASN A 63 -7.52 2.95 -13.45
CA ASN A 63 -8.78 3.46 -12.93
C ASN A 63 -8.94 3.16 -11.44
N GLY A 64 -8.68 4.16 -10.59
CA GLY A 64 -8.86 4.09 -9.15
C GLY A 64 -7.93 3.12 -8.42
N SER A 65 -6.83 2.71 -9.04
CA SER A 65 -5.85 1.81 -8.41
C SER A 65 -5.06 2.51 -7.33
N THR A 66 -4.80 1.80 -6.25
CA THR A 66 -3.76 2.20 -5.31
C THR A 66 -2.40 1.84 -5.91
N TYR A 67 -1.45 2.77 -5.89
CA TYR A 67 -0.09 2.49 -6.29
C TYR A 67 0.88 2.71 -5.14
N ILE A 68 1.91 1.87 -5.10
CA ILE A 68 3.00 1.95 -4.13
C ILE A 68 4.29 2.15 -4.91
N MET A 69 4.99 3.25 -4.59
CA MET A 69 6.24 3.61 -5.24
C MET A 69 7.41 2.85 -4.62
N ARG A 70 8.43 2.61 -5.41
CA ARG A 70 9.69 2.09 -4.89
C ARG A 70 10.35 3.10 -3.95
N PRO A 71 10.99 2.65 -2.87
CA PRO A 71 11.65 3.56 -1.92
C PRO A 71 12.93 4.19 -2.48
N TYR A 72 13.38 3.77 -3.64
CA TYR A 72 14.56 4.31 -4.33
C TYR A 72 14.21 4.63 -5.77
N LEU A 73 14.85 5.66 -6.31
CA LEU A 73 14.70 6.04 -7.72
C LEU A 73 15.21 4.90 -8.61
N SER A 74 14.36 4.40 -9.49
CA SER A 74 14.84 3.54 -10.57
C SER A 74 15.69 4.40 -11.51
N GLN A 75 16.88 3.95 -11.82
CA GLN A 75 17.64 4.58 -12.88
C GLN A 75 16.90 4.38 -14.19
N THR A 76 16.55 5.49 -14.83
CA THR A 76 15.92 5.51 -16.15
C THR A 76 17.00 5.38 -17.24
N SER A 77 17.84 4.38 -17.13
CA SER A 77 18.78 4.08 -18.19
C SER A 77 18.06 3.49 -19.40
N LYS A 78 18.43 3.93 -20.60
CA LYS A 78 17.90 3.37 -21.84
C LYS A 78 18.51 2.02 -22.20
N ASP A 79 19.53 1.58 -21.47
CA ASP A 79 20.18 0.30 -21.65
C ASP A 79 19.43 -0.86 -20.97
N PHE A 80 19.91 -2.07 -21.17
CA PHE A 80 19.32 -3.27 -20.58
C PHE A 80 19.41 -3.30 -19.03
N GLY A 81 20.43 -2.67 -18.46
CA GLY A 81 20.57 -2.56 -17.01
C GLY A 81 19.44 -1.78 -16.38
N GLY A 82 19.03 -0.66 -16.99
CA GLY A 82 17.88 0.13 -16.54
C GLY A 82 16.56 -0.63 -16.60
N LYS A 83 16.38 -1.44 -17.64
CA LYS A 83 15.17 -2.27 -17.79
C LYS A 83 15.06 -3.38 -16.74
N ALA A 84 16.17 -3.91 -16.26
CA ALA A 84 16.20 -4.97 -15.27
C ALA A 84 15.69 -4.52 -13.89
N HIS A 85 15.66 -3.22 -13.60
CA HIS A 85 15.18 -2.68 -12.35
C HIS A 85 13.66 -2.44 -12.30
N GLY A 86 12.97 -2.65 -13.43
CA GLY A 86 11.52 -2.69 -13.52
C GLY A 86 10.81 -1.35 -13.23
N GLU A 87 9.54 -1.44 -12.97
CA GLU A 87 8.63 -0.31 -12.80
C GLU A 87 8.92 0.50 -11.54
N GLY A 88 8.75 1.83 -11.61
CA GLY A 88 8.92 2.74 -10.47
C GLY A 88 7.82 2.65 -9.43
N ALA A 89 6.66 2.10 -9.79
CA ALA A 89 5.54 1.88 -8.90
C ALA A 89 4.83 0.56 -9.24
N LYS A 90 4.21 -0.03 -8.23
CA LYS A 90 3.31 -1.17 -8.40
C LYS A 90 1.87 -0.73 -8.21
N TYR A 91 1.03 -1.05 -9.18
CA TYR A 91 -0.38 -0.70 -9.21
C TYR A 91 -1.24 -1.89 -8.78
N PHE A 92 -2.22 -1.62 -7.93
CA PHE A 92 -3.16 -2.60 -7.41
C PHE A 92 -4.57 -2.17 -7.76
N LYS A 93 -5.21 -2.95 -8.63
CA LYS A 93 -6.61 -2.71 -8.99
C LYS A 93 -7.50 -2.73 -7.76
N PRO A 94 -8.47 -1.81 -7.66
CA PRO A 94 -9.48 -1.87 -6.63
C PRO A 94 -10.36 -3.11 -6.85
N GLU A 95 -10.69 -3.76 -5.75
CA GLU A 95 -11.52 -4.96 -5.73
C GLU A 95 -12.16 -5.04 -4.35
N GLU A 96 -13.48 -5.12 -4.30
CA GLU A 96 -14.20 -5.19 -3.02
C GLU A 96 -13.71 -6.37 -2.18
N GLY A 97 -13.50 -6.13 -0.90
CA GLY A 97 -12.98 -7.13 0.04
C GLY A 97 -11.45 -7.27 0.05
N LYS A 98 -10.74 -6.64 -0.89
CA LYS A 98 -9.27 -6.65 -0.90
C LYS A 98 -8.71 -5.69 0.13
N MET A 99 -7.68 -6.13 0.84
CA MET A 99 -6.87 -5.30 1.73
C MET A 99 -5.43 -5.25 1.22
N LEU A 100 -4.86 -4.07 1.21
CA LEU A 100 -3.44 -3.84 0.97
C LEU A 100 -2.81 -3.32 2.26
N VAL A 101 -1.63 -3.83 2.59
CA VAL A 101 -0.85 -3.41 3.77
C VAL A 101 0.58 -3.15 3.35
N TRP A 102 1.15 -2.03 3.81
CA TRP A 102 2.54 -1.65 3.50
C TRP A 102 3.17 -0.87 4.64
N PRO A 103 4.52 -0.86 4.75
CA PRO A 103 5.21 -0.09 5.77
C PRO A 103 5.09 1.42 5.49
N ASN A 104 5.07 2.21 6.55
CA ASN A 104 4.79 3.65 6.54
C ASN A 104 5.67 4.48 5.62
N PHE A 105 6.92 4.05 5.39
CA PHE A 105 7.90 4.81 4.61
C PHE A 105 7.69 4.73 3.09
N LEU A 106 6.82 3.84 2.62
CA LEU A 106 6.54 3.74 1.18
C LEU A 106 5.58 4.84 0.73
N TYR A 107 6.02 5.62 -0.26
CA TYR A 107 5.15 6.56 -0.95
C TYR A 107 4.06 5.79 -1.70
N HIS A 108 2.85 6.23 -1.53
CA HIS A 108 1.68 5.63 -2.15
C HIS A 108 0.64 6.69 -2.47
N GLY A 109 -0.26 6.35 -3.37
CA GLY A 109 -1.35 7.21 -3.78
C GLY A 109 -2.40 6.42 -4.54
N SER A 110 -3.28 7.11 -5.23
CA SER A 110 -4.25 6.47 -6.10
C SER A 110 -4.36 7.18 -7.44
N THR A 111 -4.61 6.39 -8.49
CA THR A 111 -4.95 6.94 -9.80
C THR A 111 -6.37 7.52 -9.76
N PRO A 112 -6.70 8.47 -10.65
CA PRO A 112 -8.06 8.99 -10.75
C PRO A 112 -9.09 7.87 -10.95
N TYR A 113 -10.23 8.02 -10.30
CA TYR A 113 -11.34 7.08 -10.38
C TYR A 113 -12.40 7.59 -11.34
N TYR A 114 -12.82 6.74 -12.26
CA TYR A 114 -13.83 7.05 -13.29
C TYR A 114 -14.94 5.98 -13.38
N GLY A 115 -15.19 5.26 -12.29
CA GLY A 115 -16.31 4.33 -12.21
C GLY A 115 -17.65 5.04 -12.16
N GLU A 116 -18.72 4.29 -12.38
CA GLU A 116 -20.10 4.79 -12.32
C GLU A 116 -20.60 4.95 -10.89
N ASN A 117 -20.20 4.04 -10.00
CA ASN A 117 -20.51 4.08 -8.57
C ASN A 117 -19.35 4.67 -7.78
N LYS A 118 -19.63 5.12 -6.57
CA LYS A 118 -18.60 5.64 -5.66
C LYS A 118 -17.60 4.54 -5.30
N ARG A 119 -16.31 4.88 -5.29
CA ARG A 119 -15.27 4.04 -4.70
C ARG A 119 -15.12 4.43 -3.24
N ILE A 120 -15.30 3.48 -2.33
CA ILE A 120 -15.19 3.71 -0.89
C ILE A 120 -14.09 2.81 -0.34
N ILE A 121 -13.16 3.42 0.37
CA ILE A 121 -12.09 2.71 1.08
C ILE A 121 -12.13 3.03 2.56
N VAL A 122 -11.64 2.09 3.35
CA VAL A 122 -11.27 2.30 4.75
C VAL A 122 -9.76 2.20 4.85
N SER A 123 -9.14 3.21 5.43
CA SER A 123 -7.70 3.25 5.69
C SER A 123 -7.44 3.21 7.18
N ALA A 124 -6.29 2.67 7.57
CA ALA A 124 -5.83 2.71 8.94
C ALA A 124 -4.31 2.83 9.04
N ASN A 125 -3.88 3.45 10.12
CA ASN A 125 -2.49 3.47 10.57
C ASN A 125 -2.35 2.63 11.82
N SER A 126 -1.31 1.81 11.88
CA SER A 126 -1.02 0.98 13.05
C SER A 126 0.40 1.16 13.55
N GLN A 127 0.59 0.97 14.83
CA GLN A 127 1.89 0.82 15.47
C GLN A 127 2.07 -0.59 15.99
N ILE A 128 3.29 -1.09 15.84
CA ILE A 128 3.72 -2.33 16.48
C ILE A 128 4.49 -1.93 17.73
N MET A 129 4.00 -2.35 18.86
CA MET A 129 4.59 -2.05 20.16
C MET A 129 5.12 -3.33 20.79
N LYS A 130 6.29 -3.22 21.43
CA LYS A 130 6.89 -4.28 22.22
C LYS A 130 6.44 -4.10 23.69
N TYR A 131 6.08 -5.20 24.33
CA TYR A 131 5.87 -5.26 25.79
C TYR A 131 7.08 -5.77 26.51
#